data_a20c4a516da049d4ae7e2eef796473ef
#
_entry.id   a20c4a516da049d4ae7e2eef796473ef
#
_cell.length_a   1.000
_cell.length_b   1.000
_cell.length_c   1.000
_cell.angle_alpha   90.00
_cell.angle_beta   90.00
_cell.angle_gamma   90.00
#
_symmetry.space_group_name_H-M   'P 1'
#
loop_
_entity.id
_entity.type
_entity.pdbx_description
1 polymer ?
#
loop_
_entity_poly.entity_id
_entity_poly.type
_entity_poly.pdbx_seq_one_letter_code
_entity_poly.pdbx_strand_id
1 'polypeptide(L)'
;MNIGIKDGKIIEIAENTTQKSNQTIDAKGNLVTEAFCNPHLHLCKVYTLEMMEQDSLKSYHGNGMGAAMTAIELAAKVKENYDAEWILPNVRKALKLAAKNGNLYIRAFADVDSKAKLEGIKALLQAKEEFKDIIDLQIVAFPQDGVVREPGTIELIDEAMKMGADVVGGIPWIEFTKQNEQTHIDEMFKIAKKYNADISMLVDDAGDADLRTLEMFALKAIQENWQGRVLSHHARAMQLYTTPYFKKLVAILKKAQMGIVSDPHTGPLHAKVKELLEEGVLVSFGQDDILDAYYPFGQNNMLEVAFLNVHILWMTTFPEIEKAYDMITHYPAKSMNISNYSLQINNNANLVIHNVPTVREAIQYHATPTYVISHGKLLENK
;
A
#
# COMPACT_ATOMS: atom_id res chain seq x y z
N MET A 1 8.37 -26.37 15.36
CA MET A 1 6.90 -26.19 15.50
C MET A 1 6.20 -26.75 14.28
N ASN A 2 5.05 -27.39 14.46
CA ASN A 2 4.16 -27.85 13.38
C ASN A 2 2.96 -26.92 13.31
N ILE A 3 2.49 -26.61 12.10
CA ILE A 3 1.31 -25.77 11.85
C ILE A 3 0.29 -26.66 11.12
N GLY A 4 -0.81 -26.96 11.78
CA GLY A 4 -1.93 -27.69 11.20
C GLY A 4 -2.90 -26.72 10.52
N ILE A 5 -3.27 -27.05 9.27
CA ILE A 5 -4.18 -26.22 8.45
C ILE A 5 -5.37 -27.08 8.02
N LYS A 6 -6.58 -26.53 8.17
CA LYS A 6 -7.82 -27.13 7.70
C LYS A 6 -8.81 -26.05 7.29
N ASP A 7 -9.48 -26.25 6.17
CA ASP A 7 -10.53 -25.36 5.65
C ASP A 7 -10.10 -23.88 5.60
N GLY A 8 -8.86 -23.63 5.16
CA GLY A 8 -8.29 -22.28 5.04
C GLY A 8 -7.84 -21.64 6.36
N LYS A 9 -7.92 -22.35 7.49
CA LYS A 9 -7.60 -21.84 8.83
C LYS A 9 -6.46 -22.60 9.48
N ILE A 10 -5.72 -21.91 10.35
CA ILE A 10 -4.75 -22.51 11.25
C ILE A 10 -5.54 -23.17 12.39
N ILE A 11 -5.41 -24.50 12.54
CA ILE A 11 -6.14 -25.26 13.57
C ILE A 11 -5.22 -25.75 14.70
N GLU A 12 -3.91 -25.76 14.47
CA GLU A 12 -2.93 -26.24 15.45
C GLU A 12 -1.59 -25.53 15.25
N ILE A 13 -0.92 -25.18 16.35
CA ILE A 13 0.49 -24.78 16.39
C ILE A 13 1.12 -25.52 17.56
N ALA A 14 1.97 -26.51 17.30
CA ALA A 14 2.52 -27.39 18.33
C ALA A 14 3.92 -27.90 17.98
N GLU A 15 4.73 -28.25 18.98
CA GLU A 15 6.03 -28.89 18.77
C GLU A 15 5.86 -30.28 18.18
N ASN A 16 4.89 -31.04 18.67
CA ASN A 16 4.54 -32.37 18.19
C ASN A 16 3.05 -32.41 17.87
N THR A 17 2.70 -33.08 16.78
CA THR A 17 1.31 -33.31 16.41
C THR A 17 1.05 -34.81 16.25
N THR A 18 -0.12 -35.26 16.66
CA THR A 18 -0.64 -36.62 16.39
C THR A 18 -1.63 -36.64 15.23
N GLN A 19 -1.94 -35.47 14.68
CA GLN A 19 -2.87 -35.30 13.57
C GLN A 19 -2.25 -35.85 12.28
N LYS A 20 -3.07 -36.58 11.51
CA LYS A 20 -2.71 -36.99 10.15
C LYS A 20 -3.14 -35.91 9.15
N SER A 21 -2.28 -35.63 8.20
CA SER A 21 -2.56 -34.68 7.11
C SER A 21 -2.56 -35.40 5.76
N ASN A 22 -3.30 -34.85 4.80
CA ASN A 22 -3.27 -35.34 3.40
C ASN A 22 -1.98 -34.90 2.68
N GLN A 23 -1.40 -33.77 3.12
CA GLN A 23 -0.18 -33.18 2.58
C GLN A 23 0.68 -32.63 3.71
N THR A 24 1.97 -32.82 3.63
CA THR A 24 2.94 -32.26 4.58
C THR A 24 4.04 -31.51 3.80
N ILE A 25 4.36 -30.33 4.25
CA ILE A 25 5.48 -29.53 3.74
C ILE A 25 6.51 -29.45 4.85
N ASP A 26 7.72 -29.93 4.57
CA ASP A 26 8.86 -29.79 5.50
C ASP A 26 9.56 -28.45 5.26
N ALA A 27 9.45 -27.55 6.23
CA ALA A 27 10.13 -26.27 6.21
C ALA A 27 11.66 -26.39 6.47
N LYS A 28 12.18 -27.57 6.82
CA LYS A 28 13.60 -27.85 7.04
C LYS A 28 14.27 -26.89 8.05
N GLY A 29 13.52 -26.45 9.05
CA GLY A 29 13.99 -25.47 10.04
C GLY A 29 14.05 -24.03 9.55
N ASN A 30 13.54 -23.76 8.36
CA ASN A 30 13.46 -22.39 7.83
C ASN A 30 12.31 -21.60 8.45
N LEU A 31 12.38 -20.28 8.26
CA LEU A 31 11.40 -19.32 8.75
C LEU A 31 10.05 -19.52 8.08
N VAL A 32 9.00 -19.60 8.89
CA VAL A 32 7.60 -19.59 8.44
C VAL A 32 6.91 -18.37 9.07
N THR A 33 6.29 -17.55 8.25
CA THR A 33 5.56 -16.37 8.73
C THR A 33 4.22 -16.21 8.02
N GLU A 34 3.46 -15.22 8.44
CA GLU A 34 2.32 -14.70 7.70
C GLU A 34 2.75 -14.22 6.31
N ALA A 35 1.82 -14.26 5.37
CA ALA A 35 2.01 -13.65 4.06
C ALA A 35 2.13 -12.12 4.13
N PHE A 36 2.83 -11.53 3.18
CA PHE A 36 3.08 -10.09 3.17
C PHE A 36 1.83 -9.28 2.83
N CYS A 37 1.84 -8.02 3.33
CA CYS A 37 0.85 -7.00 3.03
C CYS A 37 1.51 -5.83 2.31
N ASN A 38 0.92 -5.42 1.19
CA ASN A 38 1.30 -4.21 0.46
C ASN A 38 0.18 -3.16 0.60
N PRO A 39 0.33 -2.16 1.47
CA PRO A 39 -0.72 -1.17 1.72
C PRO A 39 -0.81 -0.08 0.64
N HIS A 40 0.12 -0.05 -0.32
CA HIS A 40 0.17 0.98 -1.36
C HIS A 40 0.75 0.46 -2.68
N LEU A 41 -0.09 0.41 -3.70
CA LEU A 41 0.31 0.04 -5.06
C LEU A 41 -0.61 0.71 -6.08
N HIS A 42 -0.06 1.46 -7.00
CA HIS A 42 -0.79 2.03 -8.14
C HIS A 42 -1.00 0.97 -9.24
N LEU A 43 -1.91 0.03 -8.99
CA LEU A 43 -2.04 -1.19 -9.79
C LEU A 43 -2.63 -0.97 -11.19
N CYS A 44 -3.40 0.10 -11.41
CA CYS A 44 -3.98 0.40 -12.73
C CYS A 44 -2.94 0.89 -13.77
N LYS A 45 -1.76 1.37 -13.32
CA LYS A 45 -0.73 1.94 -14.20
C LYS A 45 0.57 1.14 -14.25
N VAL A 46 0.60 -0.06 -13.65
CA VAL A 46 1.79 -0.93 -13.71
C VAL A 46 2.19 -1.24 -15.15
N TYR A 47 3.48 -1.28 -15.43
CA TYR A 47 4.08 -1.54 -16.73
C TYR A 47 3.74 -0.52 -17.82
N THR A 48 3.40 0.71 -17.46
CA THR A 48 3.10 1.80 -18.41
C THR A 48 4.33 2.62 -18.81
N LEU A 49 5.50 2.33 -18.27
CA LEU A 49 6.74 3.06 -18.55
C LEU A 49 7.05 3.18 -20.04
N GLU A 50 6.85 2.08 -20.80
CA GLU A 50 7.10 2.05 -22.24
C GLU A 50 6.08 2.85 -23.06
N MET A 51 4.95 3.23 -22.46
CA MET A 51 3.92 4.07 -23.08
C MET A 51 4.27 5.57 -23.01
N MET A 52 5.36 5.92 -22.34
CA MET A 52 5.76 7.29 -22.06
C MET A 52 6.94 7.72 -22.95
N GLU A 53 7.00 9.03 -23.23
CA GLU A 53 8.18 9.62 -23.85
C GLU A 53 9.38 9.52 -22.88
N GLN A 54 10.58 9.24 -23.42
CA GLN A 54 11.82 9.04 -22.64
C GLN A 54 12.17 10.22 -21.72
N ASP A 55 11.72 11.44 -22.05
CA ASP A 55 11.98 12.65 -21.26
C ASP A 55 11.07 12.79 -20.03
N SER A 56 10.02 11.99 -19.89
CA SER A 56 9.09 12.08 -18.76
C SER A 56 9.73 11.71 -17.42
N LEU A 57 10.49 10.61 -17.38
CA LEU A 57 11.27 10.21 -16.22
C LEU A 57 12.32 11.27 -15.82
N LYS A 58 13.00 11.85 -16.82
CA LYS A 58 14.00 12.91 -16.59
C LYS A 58 13.39 14.15 -15.98
N SER A 59 12.20 14.52 -16.38
CA SER A 59 11.47 15.67 -15.83
C SER A 59 11.05 15.42 -14.38
N TYR A 60 10.66 14.21 -14.03
CA TYR A 60 10.31 13.83 -12.65
C TYR A 60 11.53 13.78 -11.73
N HIS A 61 12.59 13.08 -12.15
CA HIS A 61 13.76 12.83 -11.31
C HIS A 61 14.78 13.97 -11.32
N GLY A 62 14.75 14.85 -12.33
CA GLY A 62 15.79 15.88 -12.55
C GLY A 62 15.78 17.05 -11.57
N ASN A 63 14.63 17.37 -10.93
CA ASN A 63 14.45 18.55 -10.07
C ASN A 63 14.02 18.19 -8.62
N GLY A 64 14.23 16.95 -8.19
CA GLY A 64 13.75 16.46 -6.90
C GLY A 64 12.23 16.60 -6.77
N MET A 65 11.74 16.69 -5.53
CA MET A 65 10.29 16.78 -5.27
C MET A 65 9.65 18.12 -5.66
N GLY A 66 10.45 19.12 -6.11
CA GLY A 66 9.94 20.38 -6.63
C GLY A 66 9.22 20.25 -7.98
N ALA A 67 9.42 19.13 -8.71
CA ALA A 67 8.76 18.86 -9.98
C ALA A 67 7.56 17.88 -9.85
N ALA A 68 7.12 17.56 -8.64
CA ALA A 68 6.06 16.57 -8.41
C ALA A 68 4.76 16.88 -9.19
N MET A 69 4.34 18.14 -9.25
CA MET A 69 3.17 18.55 -10.03
C MET A 69 3.35 18.33 -11.53
N THR A 70 4.52 18.68 -12.07
CA THR A 70 4.84 18.46 -13.50
C THR A 70 4.83 16.98 -13.85
N ALA A 71 5.28 16.12 -12.93
CA ALA A 71 5.24 14.67 -13.11
C ALA A 71 3.81 14.13 -13.20
N ILE A 72 2.93 14.59 -12.34
CA ILE A 72 1.50 14.24 -12.38
C ILE A 72 0.89 14.65 -13.73
N GLU A 73 1.17 15.86 -14.20
CA GLU A 73 0.69 16.37 -15.50
C GLU A 73 1.22 15.56 -16.69
N LEU A 74 2.48 15.11 -16.64
CA LEU A 74 3.07 14.25 -17.68
C LEU A 74 2.47 12.84 -17.65
N ALA A 75 2.32 12.26 -16.47
CA ALA A 75 1.71 10.96 -16.29
C ALA A 75 0.22 10.96 -16.68
N ALA A 76 -0.46 12.10 -16.57
CA ALA A 76 -1.85 12.27 -16.99
C ALA A 76 -2.07 11.96 -18.49
N LYS A 77 -1.05 12.12 -19.34
CA LYS A 77 -1.14 11.78 -20.77
C LYS A 77 -1.35 10.27 -21.02
N VAL A 78 -0.81 9.40 -20.17
CA VAL A 78 -1.06 7.95 -20.28
C VAL A 78 -2.51 7.64 -20.01
N LYS A 79 -3.14 8.37 -19.09
CA LYS A 79 -4.53 8.16 -18.68
C LYS A 79 -5.55 8.47 -19.77
N GLU A 80 -5.21 9.31 -20.75
CA GLU A 80 -6.06 9.58 -21.91
C GLU A 80 -6.29 8.31 -22.77
N ASN A 81 -5.39 7.33 -22.64
CA ASN A 81 -5.47 6.05 -23.33
C ASN A 81 -5.89 4.89 -22.40
N TYR A 82 -6.40 5.18 -21.21
CA TYR A 82 -6.84 4.10 -20.31
C TYR A 82 -8.00 3.31 -20.93
N ASP A 83 -7.81 2.00 -20.93
CA ASP A 83 -8.79 1.02 -21.37
C ASP A 83 -8.61 -0.24 -20.54
N ALA A 84 -9.67 -0.73 -19.96
CA ALA A 84 -9.67 -1.93 -19.14
C ALA A 84 -9.11 -3.16 -19.89
N GLU A 85 -9.21 -3.20 -21.22
CA GLU A 85 -8.72 -4.32 -22.03
C GLU A 85 -7.19 -4.47 -21.96
N TRP A 86 -6.41 -3.38 -21.97
CA TRP A 86 -4.96 -3.47 -21.82
C TRP A 86 -4.49 -3.35 -20.37
N ILE A 87 -5.23 -2.67 -19.51
CA ILE A 87 -4.91 -2.57 -18.07
C ILE A 87 -4.97 -3.95 -17.41
N LEU A 88 -6.01 -4.73 -17.66
CA LEU A 88 -6.25 -6.02 -17.01
C LEU A 88 -5.12 -7.06 -17.23
N PRO A 89 -4.54 -7.26 -18.41
CA PRO A 89 -3.36 -8.11 -18.61
C PRO A 89 -2.17 -7.70 -17.73
N ASN A 90 -1.90 -6.40 -17.61
CA ASN A 90 -0.83 -5.87 -16.78
C ASN A 90 -1.11 -6.12 -15.29
N VAL A 91 -2.33 -5.88 -14.85
CA VAL A 91 -2.78 -6.18 -13.47
C VAL A 91 -2.62 -7.66 -13.17
N ARG A 92 -3.06 -8.56 -14.05
CA ARG A 92 -2.89 -10.01 -13.89
C ARG A 92 -1.41 -10.41 -13.75
N LYS A 93 -0.53 -9.81 -14.54
CA LYS A 93 0.92 -10.02 -14.47
C LYS A 93 1.47 -9.61 -13.11
N ALA A 94 1.10 -8.41 -12.62
CA ALA A 94 1.53 -7.90 -11.33
C ALA A 94 1.00 -8.75 -10.16
N LEU A 95 -0.26 -9.20 -10.21
CA LEU A 95 -0.85 -10.04 -9.16
C LEU A 95 -0.25 -11.45 -9.13
N LYS A 96 0.05 -12.05 -10.29
CA LYS A 96 0.78 -13.33 -10.35
C LYS A 96 2.17 -13.21 -9.71
N LEU A 97 2.87 -12.11 -9.96
CA LEU A 97 4.16 -11.85 -9.35
C LEU A 97 4.05 -11.61 -7.84
N ALA A 98 3.01 -10.89 -7.39
CA ALA A 98 2.70 -10.71 -5.98
C ALA A 98 2.47 -12.06 -5.29
N ALA A 99 1.61 -12.91 -5.84
CA ALA A 99 1.33 -14.23 -5.30
C ALA A 99 2.59 -15.09 -5.17
N LYS A 100 3.43 -15.09 -6.22
CA LYS A 100 4.72 -15.78 -6.23
C LYS A 100 5.65 -15.29 -5.12
N ASN A 101 5.66 -14.01 -4.84
CA ASN A 101 6.48 -13.38 -3.79
C ASN A 101 5.83 -13.43 -2.40
N GLY A 102 4.65 -14.08 -2.24
CA GLY A 102 3.95 -14.18 -0.97
C GLY A 102 3.25 -12.90 -0.51
N ASN A 103 3.08 -11.94 -1.40
CA ASN A 103 2.35 -10.70 -1.15
C ASN A 103 0.86 -10.93 -1.45
N LEU A 104 0.09 -11.33 -0.43
CA LEU A 104 -1.28 -11.83 -0.57
C LEU A 104 -2.36 -10.84 -0.13
N TYR A 105 -1.97 -9.70 0.44
CA TYR A 105 -2.89 -8.64 0.87
C TYR A 105 -2.44 -7.34 0.24
N ILE A 106 -3.26 -6.78 -0.64
CA ILE A 106 -2.87 -5.58 -1.41
C ILE A 106 -3.97 -4.53 -1.35
N ARG A 107 -3.59 -3.29 -0.98
CA ARG A 107 -4.43 -2.10 -1.19
C ARG A 107 -3.97 -1.40 -2.47
N ALA A 108 -4.79 -1.53 -3.51
CA ALA A 108 -4.48 -1.11 -4.86
C ALA A 108 -5.21 0.18 -5.24
N PHE A 109 -4.48 1.17 -5.68
CA PHE A 109 -5.01 2.45 -6.15
C PHE A 109 -5.37 2.33 -7.64
N ALA A 110 -6.58 2.77 -7.98
CA ALA A 110 -7.06 2.91 -9.34
C ALA A 110 -7.38 4.38 -9.60
N ASP A 111 -6.72 4.97 -10.59
CA ASP A 111 -6.94 6.36 -10.99
C ASP A 111 -8.39 6.55 -11.46
N VAL A 112 -9.04 7.58 -10.93
CA VAL A 112 -10.42 7.99 -11.25
C VAL A 112 -10.45 9.50 -11.45
N ASP A 113 -10.56 9.93 -12.70
CA ASP A 113 -10.65 11.33 -13.10
C ASP A 113 -11.28 11.43 -14.50
N SER A 114 -11.39 12.63 -15.06
CA SER A 114 -12.01 12.86 -16.36
C SER A 114 -11.34 12.14 -17.54
N LYS A 115 -10.02 11.82 -17.41
CA LYS A 115 -9.22 11.13 -18.43
C LYS A 115 -9.27 9.62 -18.24
N ALA A 116 -8.87 9.13 -17.07
CA ALA A 116 -8.89 7.71 -16.71
C ALA A 116 -10.31 7.15 -16.64
N LYS A 117 -11.30 8.00 -16.35
CA LYS A 117 -12.69 7.63 -16.10
C LYS A 117 -12.76 6.53 -15.05
N LEU A 118 -13.36 5.39 -15.39
CA LEU A 118 -13.52 4.23 -14.53
C LEU A 118 -12.80 2.99 -15.07
N GLU A 119 -11.94 3.15 -16.07
CA GLU A 119 -11.32 2.00 -16.74
C GLU A 119 -10.40 1.22 -15.79
N GLY A 120 -9.61 1.90 -14.95
CA GLY A 120 -8.82 1.27 -13.89
C GLY A 120 -9.69 0.49 -12.90
N ILE A 121 -10.81 1.07 -12.46
CA ILE A 121 -11.77 0.41 -11.54
C ILE A 121 -12.33 -0.87 -12.16
N LYS A 122 -12.78 -0.84 -13.42
CA LYS A 122 -13.31 -2.02 -14.13
C LYS A 122 -12.29 -3.15 -14.17
N ALA A 123 -11.04 -2.83 -14.58
CA ALA A 123 -9.96 -3.79 -14.65
C ALA A 123 -9.62 -4.41 -13.27
N LEU A 124 -9.54 -3.58 -12.21
CA LEU A 124 -9.22 -4.05 -10.88
C LEU A 124 -10.35 -4.86 -10.25
N LEU A 125 -11.60 -4.51 -10.46
CA LEU A 125 -12.77 -5.30 -9.99
C LEU A 125 -12.79 -6.67 -10.65
N GLN A 126 -12.54 -6.77 -11.96
CA GLN A 126 -12.43 -8.05 -12.64
C GLN A 126 -11.25 -8.86 -12.10
N ALA A 127 -10.08 -8.25 -11.93
CA ALA A 127 -8.92 -8.94 -11.37
C ALA A 127 -9.17 -9.40 -9.91
N LYS A 128 -9.86 -8.60 -9.09
CA LYS A 128 -10.26 -8.98 -7.74
C LYS A 128 -11.09 -10.27 -7.72
N GLU A 129 -12.05 -10.39 -8.60
CA GLU A 129 -12.87 -11.62 -8.72
C GLU A 129 -12.03 -12.82 -9.21
N GLU A 130 -11.14 -12.61 -10.19
CA GLU A 130 -10.28 -13.68 -10.73
C GLU A 130 -9.25 -14.20 -9.70
N PHE A 131 -8.76 -13.33 -8.81
CA PHE A 131 -7.73 -13.67 -7.83
C PHE A 131 -8.26 -13.85 -6.40
N LYS A 132 -9.58 -13.82 -6.17
CA LYS A 132 -10.20 -13.87 -4.83
C LYS A 132 -9.80 -15.07 -3.96
N ASP A 133 -9.44 -16.19 -4.58
CA ASP A 133 -8.98 -17.40 -3.89
C ASP A 133 -7.45 -17.40 -3.65
N ILE A 134 -6.74 -16.32 -4.03
CA ILE A 134 -5.28 -16.21 -3.97
C ILE A 134 -4.86 -14.93 -3.24
N ILE A 135 -5.44 -13.79 -3.58
CA ILE A 135 -5.05 -12.46 -3.07
C ILE A 135 -6.28 -11.73 -2.54
N ASP A 136 -6.17 -11.21 -1.33
CA ASP A 136 -7.14 -10.29 -0.76
C ASP A 136 -6.84 -8.87 -1.27
N LEU A 137 -7.61 -8.42 -2.27
CA LEU A 137 -7.42 -7.13 -2.94
C LEU A 137 -8.44 -6.11 -2.43
N GLN A 138 -7.95 -4.98 -1.86
CA GLN A 138 -8.73 -3.80 -1.55
C GLN A 138 -8.49 -2.75 -2.63
N ILE A 139 -9.55 -2.26 -3.27
CA ILE A 139 -9.48 -1.27 -4.37
C ILE A 139 -9.79 0.11 -3.84
N VAL A 140 -8.87 1.05 -4.06
CA VAL A 140 -9.01 2.47 -3.73
C VAL A 140 -9.45 3.23 -4.97
N ALA A 141 -10.61 3.89 -4.91
CA ALA A 141 -11.03 4.85 -5.93
C ALA A 141 -10.23 6.15 -5.74
N PHE A 142 -9.24 6.42 -6.62
CA PHE A 142 -8.20 7.40 -6.38
C PHE A 142 -8.24 8.59 -7.36
N PRO A 143 -8.52 9.82 -6.88
CA PRO A 143 -8.58 11.02 -7.70
C PRO A 143 -7.19 11.61 -7.95
N GLN A 144 -6.33 10.97 -8.76
CA GLN A 144 -4.93 11.34 -8.98
C GLN A 144 -4.74 12.80 -9.40
N ASP A 145 -5.69 13.40 -10.13
CA ASP A 145 -5.60 14.78 -10.63
C ASP A 145 -6.33 15.80 -9.73
N GLY A 146 -6.84 15.36 -8.57
CA GLY A 146 -7.62 16.17 -7.65
C GLY A 146 -9.13 16.09 -7.88
N VAL A 147 -9.91 16.75 -7.04
CA VAL A 147 -11.38 16.77 -7.15
C VAL A 147 -11.92 18.18 -7.40
N VAL A 148 -11.20 19.22 -6.99
CA VAL A 148 -11.54 20.61 -7.30
C VAL A 148 -10.80 21.05 -8.55
N ARG A 149 -9.54 20.66 -8.70
CA ARG A 149 -8.77 20.90 -9.94
C ARG A 149 -9.39 20.20 -11.15
N GLU A 150 -10.00 19.03 -10.94
CA GLU A 150 -10.56 18.20 -12.00
C GLU A 150 -12.07 18.04 -11.77
N PRO A 151 -12.89 18.97 -12.29
CA PRO A 151 -14.35 18.93 -12.12
C PRO A 151 -14.98 17.65 -12.68
N GLY A 152 -15.95 17.09 -11.96
CA GLY A 152 -16.62 15.83 -12.29
C GLY A 152 -15.99 14.59 -11.64
N THR A 153 -14.82 14.74 -11.01
CA THR A 153 -14.14 13.62 -10.35
C THR A 153 -14.89 13.13 -9.12
N ILE A 154 -15.56 14.02 -8.37
CA ILE A 154 -16.35 13.63 -7.18
C ILE A 154 -17.45 12.63 -7.56
N GLU A 155 -18.17 12.88 -8.65
CA GLU A 155 -19.21 12.01 -9.18
C GLU A 155 -18.65 10.66 -9.66
N LEU A 156 -17.46 10.67 -10.28
CA LEU A 156 -16.78 9.45 -10.71
C LEU A 156 -16.29 8.62 -9.52
N ILE A 157 -15.79 9.23 -8.44
CA ILE A 157 -15.43 8.51 -7.20
C ILE A 157 -16.69 7.89 -6.57
N ASP A 158 -17.80 8.63 -6.52
CA ASP A 158 -19.06 8.07 -6.01
C ASP A 158 -19.53 6.87 -6.84
N GLU A 159 -19.43 6.93 -8.18
CA GLU A 159 -19.78 5.82 -9.05
C GLU A 159 -18.79 4.64 -8.89
N ALA A 160 -17.48 4.88 -8.75
CA ALA A 160 -16.50 3.84 -8.47
C ALA A 160 -16.82 3.07 -7.17
N MET A 161 -17.20 3.79 -6.12
CA MET A 161 -17.63 3.17 -4.85
C MET A 161 -18.90 2.36 -5.02
N LYS A 162 -19.87 2.84 -5.79
CA LYS A 162 -21.08 2.12 -6.12
C LYS A 162 -20.82 0.86 -6.96
N MET A 163 -19.81 0.86 -7.83
CA MET A 163 -19.37 -0.32 -8.57
C MET A 163 -18.71 -1.39 -7.70
N GLY A 164 -18.26 -1.06 -6.49
CA GLY A 164 -17.67 -2.02 -5.55
C GLY A 164 -16.20 -1.76 -5.18
N ALA A 165 -15.67 -0.55 -5.41
CA ALA A 165 -14.42 -0.16 -4.79
C ALA A 165 -14.54 -0.19 -3.26
N ASP A 166 -13.47 -0.52 -2.55
CA ASP A 166 -13.50 -0.79 -1.11
C ASP A 166 -13.16 0.43 -0.26
N VAL A 167 -12.35 1.34 -0.81
CA VAL A 167 -11.72 2.45 -0.07
C VAL A 167 -11.83 3.73 -0.88
N VAL A 168 -12.15 4.83 -0.22
CA VAL A 168 -12.12 6.16 -0.84
C VAL A 168 -10.71 6.70 -0.84
N GLY A 169 -10.22 7.08 -2.01
CA GLY A 169 -8.91 7.71 -2.18
C GLY A 169 -8.95 9.23 -2.01
N GLY A 170 -7.77 9.85 -1.95
CA GLY A 170 -7.61 11.31 -1.98
C GLY A 170 -6.16 11.74 -2.17
N ILE A 171 -5.98 12.95 -2.68
CA ILE A 171 -4.68 13.60 -2.87
C ILE A 171 -4.83 15.12 -2.70
N PRO A 172 -5.18 15.60 -1.49
CA PRO A 172 -5.56 17.01 -1.30
C PRO A 172 -4.43 17.99 -1.54
N TRP A 173 -3.16 17.61 -1.37
CA TRP A 173 -2.01 18.53 -1.48
C TRP A 173 -1.79 19.10 -2.90
N ILE A 174 -2.39 18.49 -3.94
CA ILE A 174 -2.28 18.98 -5.31
C ILE A 174 -3.30 20.06 -5.67
N GLU A 175 -4.28 20.31 -4.82
CA GLU A 175 -5.30 21.32 -5.05
C GLU A 175 -4.71 22.75 -5.05
N PHE A 176 -5.39 23.72 -5.71
CA PHE A 176 -4.83 25.04 -5.93
C PHE A 176 -4.68 25.91 -4.67
N THR A 177 -5.53 25.69 -3.67
CA THR A 177 -5.55 26.52 -2.45
C THR A 177 -5.86 25.65 -1.23
N LYS A 178 -5.47 26.13 -0.03
CA LYS A 178 -5.83 25.49 1.24
C LYS A 178 -7.34 25.29 1.41
N GLN A 179 -8.16 26.17 0.86
CA GLN A 179 -9.61 26.02 0.84
C GLN A 179 -10.02 24.80 -0.04
N ASN A 180 -9.37 24.63 -1.19
CA ASN A 180 -9.63 23.51 -2.08
C ASN A 180 -9.12 22.20 -1.47
N GLU A 181 -7.96 22.19 -0.78
CA GLU A 181 -7.47 21.05 -0.01
C GLU A 181 -8.51 20.57 1.02
N GLN A 182 -9.09 21.54 1.77
CA GLN A 182 -10.14 21.22 2.73
C GLN A 182 -11.41 20.68 2.05
N THR A 183 -11.84 21.30 0.94
CA THR A 183 -12.99 20.82 0.15
C THR A 183 -12.76 19.38 -0.33
N HIS A 184 -11.55 19.07 -0.84
CA HIS A 184 -11.17 17.72 -1.26
C HIS A 184 -11.37 16.72 -0.10
N ILE A 185 -10.80 17.01 1.05
CA ILE A 185 -10.93 16.16 2.25
C ILE A 185 -12.39 16.00 2.64
N ASP A 186 -13.16 17.08 2.70
CA ASP A 186 -14.56 17.08 3.12
C ASP A 186 -15.45 16.21 2.20
N GLU A 187 -15.28 16.33 0.87
CA GLU A 187 -16.06 15.55 -0.10
C GLU A 187 -15.69 14.05 -0.03
N MET A 188 -14.40 13.71 0.14
CA MET A 188 -14.00 12.32 0.30
C MET A 188 -14.57 11.68 1.58
N PHE A 189 -14.59 12.42 2.70
CA PHE A 189 -15.26 11.95 3.92
C PHE A 189 -16.77 11.76 3.75
N LYS A 190 -17.43 12.64 3.00
CA LYS A 190 -18.85 12.53 2.69
C LYS A 190 -19.17 11.25 1.90
N ILE A 191 -18.34 10.93 0.89
CA ILE A 191 -18.49 9.69 0.13
C ILE A 191 -18.18 8.47 1.03
N ALA A 192 -17.08 8.50 1.79
CA ALA A 192 -16.72 7.40 2.67
C ALA A 192 -17.81 7.07 3.69
N LYS A 193 -18.47 8.10 4.27
CA LYS A 193 -19.61 7.92 5.18
C LYS A 193 -20.83 7.33 4.47
N LYS A 194 -21.10 7.75 3.24
CA LYS A 194 -22.20 7.20 2.43
C LYS A 194 -22.06 5.70 2.21
N TYR A 195 -20.85 5.22 1.95
CA TYR A 195 -20.56 3.81 1.68
C TYR A 195 -20.03 3.03 2.89
N ASN A 196 -19.90 3.69 4.06
CA ASN A 196 -19.25 3.14 5.25
C ASN A 196 -17.86 2.58 4.95
N ALA A 197 -17.07 3.28 4.13
CA ALA A 197 -15.76 2.88 3.63
C ALA A 197 -14.61 3.50 4.43
N ASP A 198 -13.44 2.87 4.40
CA ASP A 198 -12.20 3.46 4.88
C ASP A 198 -11.67 4.52 3.89
N ILE A 199 -10.72 5.34 4.33
CA ILE A 199 -10.13 6.39 3.49
C ILE A 199 -8.62 6.23 3.44
N SER A 200 -8.03 6.32 2.24
CA SER A 200 -6.59 6.34 2.00
C SER A 200 -6.21 7.57 1.19
N MET A 201 -5.36 8.46 1.74
CA MET A 201 -4.97 9.68 1.04
C MET A 201 -3.45 9.83 0.92
N LEU A 202 -2.99 10.24 -0.27
CA LEU A 202 -1.63 10.74 -0.46
C LEU A 202 -1.60 12.17 0.06
N VAL A 203 -0.77 12.44 1.06
CA VAL A 203 -0.74 13.71 1.79
C VAL A 203 0.67 14.24 1.89
N ASP A 204 0.82 15.57 1.82
CA ASP A 204 2.11 16.26 1.98
C ASP A 204 3.23 15.63 1.13
N ASP A 205 2.90 15.24 -0.11
CA ASP A 205 3.77 14.44 -0.98
C ASP A 205 4.56 15.33 -1.96
N ALA A 206 5.20 16.35 -1.43
CA ALA A 206 6.10 17.24 -2.16
C ALA A 206 7.21 17.77 -1.26
N GLY A 207 8.18 18.48 -1.85
CA GLY A 207 9.30 19.08 -1.14
C GLY A 207 8.99 20.47 -0.54
N ASP A 208 7.83 20.63 0.06
CA ASP A 208 7.37 21.90 0.66
C ASP A 208 7.08 21.72 2.16
N ALA A 209 7.88 22.41 2.99
CA ALA A 209 7.74 22.38 4.44
C ALA A 209 6.44 23.02 4.97
N ASP A 210 5.68 23.73 4.12
CA ASP A 210 4.43 24.40 4.50
C ASP A 210 3.17 23.59 4.18
N LEU A 211 3.30 22.40 3.59
CA LEU A 211 2.19 21.45 3.41
C LEU A 211 1.62 21.01 4.76
N ARG A 212 0.29 20.88 4.83
CA ARG A 212 -0.46 20.56 6.06
C ARG A 212 -1.63 19.60 5.81
N THR A 213 -1.71 18.97 4.66
CA THR A 213 -2.85 18.11 4.32
C THR A 213 -2.92 16.86 5.20
N LEU A 214 -1.78 16.37 5.72
CA LEU A 214 -1.75 15.31 6.74
C LEU A 214 -2.42 15.76 8.05
N GLU A 215 -2.09 16.98 8.55
CA GLU A 215 -2.74 17.56 9.74
C GLU A 215 -4.25 17.71 9.52
N MET A 216 -4.65 18.27 8.37
CA MET A 216 -6.05 18.49 8.00
C MET A 216 -6.83 17.17 7.93
N PHE A 217 -6.26 16.15 7.29
CA PHE A 217 -6.86 14.82 7.16
C PHE A 217 -7.04 14.15 8.53
N ALA A 218 -6.02 14.18 9.39
CA ALA A 218 -6.10 13.61 10.73
C ALA A 218 -7.11 14.33 11.64
N LEU A 219 -7.16 15.68 11.56
CA LEU A 219 -8.17 16.46 12.30
C LEU A 219 -9.59 16.15 11.82
N LYS A 220 -9.80 16.02 10.50
CA LYS A 220 -11.10 15.66 9.94
C LYS A 220 -11.54 14.28 10.41
N ALA A 221 -10.62 13.30 10.45
CA ALA A 221 -10.92 11.96 10.95
C ALA A 221 -11.42 11.98 12.42
N ILE A 222 -10.81 12.82 13.26
CA ILE A 222 -11.25 13.01 14.65
C ILE A 222 -12.64 13.66 14.70
N GLN A 223 -12.87 14.72 13.91
CA GLN A 223 -14.14 15.45 13.87
C GLN A 223 -15.32 14.58 13.40
N GLU A 224 -15.06 13.71 12.44
CA GLU A 224 -16.09 12.84 11.84
C GLU A 224 -16.27 11.50 12.57
N ASN A 225 -15.53 11.26 13.68
CA ASN A 225 -15.49 9.98 14.40
C ASN A 225 -15.09 8.81 13.49
N TRP A 226 -14.06 9.00 12.67
CA TRP A 226 -13.53 8.04 11.68
C TRP A 226 -12.14 7.51 12.07
N GLN A 227 -11.78 7.56 13.36
CA GLN A 227 -10.48 7.12 13.86
C GLN A 227 -10.25 5.64 13.56
N GLY A 228 -9.00 5.32 13.16
CA GLY A 228 -8.60 3.95 12.80
C GLY A 228 -9.13 3.47 11.45
N ARG A 229 -9.89 4.33 10.72
CA ARG A 229 -10.43 4.05 9.39
C ARG A 229 -9.81 4.94 8.31
N VAL A 230 -8.70 5.57 8.64
CA VAL A 230 -7.96 6.50 7.80
C VAL A 230 -6.50 6.08 7.74
N LEU A 231 -5.93 6.08 6.54
CA LEU A 231 -4.53 5.73 6.30
C LEU A 231 -3.91 6.81 5.40
N SER A 232 -2.79 7.38 5.85
CA SER A 232 -2.04 8.36 5.09
C SER A 232 -0.89 7.72 4.34
N HIS A 233 -0.56 8.27 3.17
CA HIS A 233 0.50 7.76 2.31
C HIS A 233 1.52 8.86 2.04
N HIS A 234 2.81 8.46 1.91
CA HIS A 234 4.00 9.27 1.66
C HIS A 234 4.38 10.22 2.78
N ALA A 235 3.64 11.31 2.98
CA ALA A 235 3.96 12.36 3.95
C ALA A 235 5.42 12.85 3.83
N ARG A 236 5.95 13.00 2.60
CA ARG A 236 7.37 13.27 2.31
C ARG A 236 7.84 14.61 2.87
N ALA A 237 6.98 15.65 2.84
CA ALA A 237 7.28 16.95 3.41
C ALA A 237 7.58 16.90 4.91
N MET A 238 7.15 15.84 5.62
CA MET A 238 7.43 15.67 7.04
C MET A 238 8.92 15.71 7.36
N GLN A 239 9.79 15.27 6.44
CA GLN A 239 11.23 15.33 6.63
C GLN A 239 11.74 16.77 6.84
N LEU A 240 11.04 17.74 6.29
CA LEU A 240 11.36 19.17 6.39
C LEU A 240 10.70 19.86 7.60
N TYR A 241 9.81 19.19 8.34
CA TYR A 241 9.10 19.78 9.45
C TYR A 241 10.00 20.06 10.65
N THR A 242 9.78 21.21 11.29
CA THR A 242 10.44 21.54 12.54
C THR A 242 10.03 20.57 13.66
N THR A 243 10.92 20.33 14.61
CA THR A 243 10.64 19.43 15.73
C THR A 243 9.38 19.80 16.53
N PRO A 244 9.10 21.09 16.87
CA PRO A 244 7.88 21.44 17.58
C PRO A 244 6.61 21.10 16.81
N TYR A 245 6.58 21.35 15.49
CA TYR A 245 5.44 21.00 14.66
C TYR A 245 5.27 19.49 14.53
N PHE A 246 6.35 18.75 14.29
CA PHE A 246 6.32 17.29 14.23
C PHE A 246 5.73 16.68 15.51
N LYS A 247 6.15 17.12 16.70
CA LYS A 247 5.60 16.62 17.97
C LYS A 247 4.10 16.90 18.13
N LYS A 248 3.63 18.07 17.70
CA LYS A 248 2.21 18.40 17.66
C LYS A 248 1.44 17.47 16.70
N LEU A 249 1.98 17.25 15.50
CA LEU A 249 1.38 16.39 14.47
C LEU A 249 1.26 14.94 14.96
N VAL A 250 2.30 14.39 15.59
CA VAL A 250 2.27 13.04 16.19
C VAL A 250 1.13 12.91 17.20
N ALA A 251 0.90 13.91 18.04
CA ALA A 251 -0.21 13.89 19.01
C ALA A 251 -1.59 13.82 18.31
N ILE A 252 -1.73 14.50 17.16
CA ILE A 252 -2.96 14.47 16.36
C ILE A 252 -3.11 13.09 15.67
N LEU A 253 -2.06 12.54 15.07
CA LEU A 253 -2.06 11.21 14.43
C LEU A 253 -2.47 10.11 15.41
N LYS A 254 -1.95 10.15 16.64
CA LYS A 254 -2.32 9.20 17.71
C LYS A 254 -3.80 9.31 18.08
N LYS A 255 -4.36 10.53 18.18
CA LYS A 255 -5.80 10.73 18.43
C LYS A 255 -6.66 10.24 17.28
N ALA A 256 -6.21 10.42 16.03
CA ALA A 256 -6.87 9.93 14.84
C ALA A 256 -6.72 8.41 14.64
N GLN A 257 -5.86 7.75 15.43
CA GLN A 257 -5.44 6.35 15.20
C GLN A 257 -5.02 6.11 13.76
N MET A 258 -4.30 7.08 13.19
CA MET A 258 -3.91 7.09 11.78
C MET A 258 -2.51 6.50 11.63
N GLY A 259 -2.39 5.47 10.78
CA GLY A 259 -1.11 4.96 10.31
C GLY A 259 -0.56 5.76 9.13
N ILE A 260 0.71 5.56 8.83
CA ILE A 260 1.40 6.14 7.68
C ILE A 260 2.01 5.02 6.84
N VAL A 261 1.79 5.05 5.53
CA VAL A 261 2.55 4.27 4.56
C VAL A 261 3.67 5.16 4.02
N SER A 262 4.89 4.71 4.13
CA SER A 262 6.07 5.43 3.65
C SER A 262 6.83 4.56 2.65
N ASP A 263 7.23 5.16 1.54
CA ASP A 263 7.89 4.50 0.43
C ASP A 263 9.23 5.21 0.13
N PRO A 264 10.23 5.14 1.06
CA PRO A 264 11.48 5.89 0.96
C PRO A 264 12.27 5.61 -0.32
N HIS A 265 12.11 4.42 -0.90
CA HIS A 265 12.82 4.00 -2.11
C HIS A 265 12.30 4.67 -3.40
N THR A 266 11.16 5.35 -3.35
CA THR A 266 10.56 5.99 -4.54
C THR A 266 10.81 7.49 -4.62
N GLY A 267 11.61 8.08 -3.73
CA GLY A 267 11.95 9.50 -3.80
C GLY A 267 12.99 9.95 -2.79
N PRO A 268 13.51 11.18 -2.95
CA PRO A 268 14.60 11.70 -2.11
C PRO A 268 14.15 12.16 -0.71
N LEU A 269 12.85 12.35 -0.50
CA LEU A 269 12.26 12.72 0.79
C LEU A 269 11.30 11.61 1.25
N HIS A 270 11.15 11.45 2.55
CA HIS A 270 10.26 10.46 3.15
C HIS A 270 9.75 10.94 4.52
N ALA A 271 8.73 10.31 5.06
CA ALA A 271 8.28 10.55 6.43
C ALA A 271 9.40 10.29 7.44
N LYS A 272 9.34 10.90 8.61
CA LYS A 272 10.27 10.64 9.74
C LYS A 272 9.96 9.28 10.36
N VAL A 273 10.29 8.22 9.62
CA VAL A 273 9.88 6.83 9.93
C VAL A 273 10.33 6.38 11.32
N LYS A 274 11.62 6.56 11.65
CA LYS A 274 12.17 6.11 12.94
C LYS A 274 11.52 6.85 14.09
N GLU A 275 11.41 8.18 14.00
CA GLU A 275 10.79 9.02 15.02
C GLU A 275 9.29 8.71 15.20
N LEU A 276 8.57 8.41 14.12
CA LEU A 276 7.17 7.99 14.20
C LEU A 276 7.01 6.66 14.94
N LEU A 277 7.87 5.68 14.63
CA LEU A 277 7.88 4.38 15.31
C LEU A 277 8.23 4.50 16.79
N GLU A 278 9.18 5.36 17.14
CA GLU A 278 9.55 5.67 18.54
C GLU A 278 8.38 6.30 19.31
N GLU A 279 7.59 7.13 18.65
CA GLU A 279 6.38 7.75 19.20
C GLU A 279 5.16 6.81 19.22
N GLY A 280 5.28 5.60 18.68
CA GLY A 280 4.21 4.59 18.66
C GLY A 280 3.14 4.83 17.59
N VAL A 281 3.45 5.59 16.53
CA VAL A 281 2.62 5.67 15.32
C VAL A 281 2.94 4.47 14.43
N LEU A 282 1.92 3.80 13.90
CA LEU A 282 2.12 2.71 12.95
C LEU A 282 2.67 3.26 11.63
N VAL A 283 3.80 2.71 11.20
CA VAL A 283 4.36 3.00 9.88
C VAL A 283 4.51 1.70 9.11
N SER A 284 4.06 1.68 7.88
CA SER A 284 4.15 0.54 6.95
C SER A 284 4.98 0.93 5.73
N PHE A 285 5.58 -0.06 5.08
CA PHE A 285 6.18 0.12 3.76
C PHE A 285 5.20 -0.33 2.66
N GLY A 286 5.15 0.41 1.56
CA GLY A 286 4.42 0.06 0.34
C GLY A 286 5.36 -0.11 -0.85
N GLN A 287 4.87 -0.76 -1.92
CA GLN A 287 5.62 -0.87 -3.18
C GLN A 287 5.55 0.42 -3.99
N ASP A 288 4.45 1.16 -3.87
CA ASP A 288 4.09 2.37 -4.61
C ASP A 288 3.82 2.05 -6.09
N ASP A 289 4.84 1.97 -6.91
CA ASP A 289 4.77 1.85 -8.36
C ASP A 289 5.55 0.64 -8.88
N ILE A 290 5.21 0.17 -10.09
CA ILE A 290 5.92 -0.89 -10.80
C ILE A 290 6.05 -0.52 -12.28
N LEU A 291 7.28 -0.18 -12.72
CA LEU A 291 7.61 0.07 -14.13
C LEU A 291 6.65 1.07 -14.79
N ASP A 292 6.44 2.20 -14.16
CA ASP A 292 5.58 3.28 -14.65
C ASP A 292 6.32 4.63 -14.71
N ALA A 293 5.55 5.72 -14.85
CA ALA A 293 6.08 7.07 -14.98
C ALA A 293 6.85 7.59 -13.76
N TYR A 294 6.55 7.05 -12.59
CA TYR A 294 7.08 7.53 -11.33
C TYR A 294 8.24 6.69 -10.83
N TYR A 295 8.23 5.39 -11.12
CA TYR A 295 9.26 4.47 -10.63
C TYR A 295 9.57 3.38 -11.67
N PRO A 296 10.81 3.34 -12.22
CA PRO A 296 11.19 2.43 -13.30
C PRO A 296 11.56 1.01 -12.84
N PHE A 297 11.29 0.66 -11.59
CA PHE A 297 11.60 -0.63 -10.98
C PHE A 297 10.36 -1.25 -10.35
N GLY A 298 10.55 -2.11 -9.38
CA GLY A 298 9.50 -2.75 -8.60
C GLY A 298 9.11 -4.13 -9.13
N GLN A 299 9.01 -5.07 -8.20
CA GLN A 299 8.72 -6.47 -8.48
C GLN A 299 7.60 -7.05 -7.63
N ASN A 300 6.83 -6.18 -6.95
CA ASN A 300 5.80 -6.61 -6.00
C ASN A 300 6.34 -7.60 -4.94
N ASN A 301 7.61 -7.39 -4.54
CA ASN A 301 8.34 -8.16 -3.54
C ASN A 301 8.54 -7.31 -2.28
N MET A 302 7.76 -7.55 -1.24
CA MET A 302 7.82 -6.76 -0.03
C MET A 302 9.13 -6.92 0.75
N LEU A 303 9.85 -8.05 0.58
CA LEU A 303 11.20 -8.19 1.15
C LEU A 303 12.22 -7.28 0.46
N GLU A 304 12.12 -7.10 -0.87
CA GLU A 304 12.95 -6.14 -1.61
C GLU A 304 12.65 -4.70 -1.15
N VAL A 305 11.37 -4.37 -0.99
CA VAL A 305 10.94 -3.07 -0.44
C VAL A 305 11.55 -2.85 0.96
N ALA A 306 11.45 -3.84 1.85
CA ALA A 306 12.06 -3.75 3.18
C ALA A 306 13.59 -3.62 3.09
N PHE A 307 14.25 -4.39 2.22
CA PHE A 307 15.70 -4.33 2.01
C PHE A 307 16.16 -2.93 1.58
N LEU A 308 15.51 -2.32 0.59
CA LEU A 308 15.84 -0.96 0.15
C LEU A 308 15.64 0.06 1.27
N ASN A 309 14.52 -0.04 1.99
CA ASN A 309 14.16 0.93 3.00
C ASN A 309 14.98 0.84 4.29
N VAL A 310 15.41 -0.35 4.73
CA VAL A 310 16.33 -0.45 5.88
C VAL A 310 17.69 0.20 5.58
N HIS A 311 18.15 0.19 4.32
CA HIS A 311 19.36 0.88 3.92
C HIS A 311 19.18 2.40 3.90
N ILE A 312 18.12 2.89 3.26
CA ILE A 312 17.82 4.33 3.16
C ILE A 312 17.62 4.95 4.55
N LEU A 313 16.87 4.26 5.42
CA LEU A 313 16.53 4.72 6.77
C LEU A 313 17.61 4.41 7.81
N TRP A 314 18.69 3.70 7.43
CA TRP A 314 19.74 3.28 8.37
C TRP A 314 19.17 2.45 9.54
N MET A 315 18.25 1.52 9.25
CA MET A 315 17.65 0.59 10.22
C MET A 315 18.45 -0.73 10.23
N THR A 316 19.61 -0.73 10.86
CA THR A 316 20.59 -1.82 10.73
C THR A 316 20.83 -2.63 12.00
N THR A 317 20.17 -2.30 13.11
CA THR A 317 20.21 -3.12 14.32
C THR A 317 19.19 -4.26 14.26
N PHE A 318 19.42 -5.35 15.01
CA PHE A 318 18.48 -6.48 15.00
C PHE A 318 17.02 -6.07 15.34
N PRO A 319 16.77 -5.27 16.39
CA PRO A 319 15.40 -4.83 16.66
C PRO A 319 14.78 -3.98 15.55
N GLU A 320 15.58 -3.16 14.85
CA GLU A 320 15.08 -2.37 13.71
C GLU A 320 14.76 -3.25 12.49
N ILE A 321 15.56 -4.29 12.25
CA ILE A 321 15.32 -5.26 11.15
C ILE A 321 14.04 -6.05 11.40
N GLU A 322 13.82 -6.55 12.63
CA GLU A 322 12.56 -7.19 13.01
C GLU A 322 11.37 -6.24 12.84
N LYS A 323 11.52 -4.99 13.27
CA LYS A 323 10.50 -3.96 13.07
C LYS A 323 10.22 -3.67 11.60
N ALA A 324 11.25 -3.66 10.74
CA ALA A 324 11.09 -3.49 9.30
C ALA A 324 10.30 -4.66 8.68
N TYR A 325 10.44 -5.86 9.21
CA TYR A 325 9.62 -7.00 8.82
C TYR A 325 8.14 -6.81 9.24
N ASP A 326 7.90 -6.31 10.45
CA ASP A 326 6.56 -5.95 10.89
C ASP A 326 5.93 -4.88 10.00
N MET A 327 6.74 -3.99 9.39
CA MET A 327 6.26 -2.93 8.49
C MET A 327 5.81 -3.45 7.11
N ILE A 328 6.05 -4.70 6.79
CA ILE A 328 5.55 -5.38 5.58
C ILE A 328 4.59 -6.55 5.90
N THR A 329 4.26 -6.74 7.18
CA THR A 329 3.37 -7.80 7.67
C THR A 329 2.32 -7.26 8.63
N HIS A 330 2.59 -7.19 9.91
CA HIS A 330 1.62 -6.84 10.97
C HIS A 330 1.13 -5.39 10.92
N TYR A 331 2.01 -4.42 10.67
CA TYR A 331 1.62 -3.02 10.67
C TYR A 331 0.71 -2.65 9.50
N PRO A 332 1.00 -3.05 8.24
CA PRO A 332 0.06 -2.82 7.16
C PRO A 332 -1.23 -3.61 7.32
N ALA A 333 -1.19 -4.86 7.82
CA ALA A 333 -2.41 -5.62 8.08
C ALA A 333 -3.34 -4.90 9.06
N LYS A 334 -2.78 -4.33 10.13
CA LYS A 334 -3.54 -3.52 11.09
C LYS A 334 -4.06 -2.22 10.47
N SER A 335 -3.23 -1.50 9.71
CA SER A 335 -3.60 -0.22 9.08
C SER A 335 -4.63 -0.39 7.96
N MET A 336 -4.67 -1.56 7.32
CA MET A 336 -5.65 -1.92 6.29
C MET A 336 -6.93 -2.56 6.86
N ASN A 337 -7.03 -2.68 8.18
CA ASN A 337 -8.14 -3.35 8.88
C ASN A 337 -8.36 -4.81 8.43
N ILE A 338 -7.27 -5.55 8.17
CA ILE A 338 -7.35 -6.96 7.79
C ILE A 338 -7.62 -7.81 9.04
N SER A 339 -8.73 -8.50 9.04
CA SER A 339 -9.13 -9.39 10.13
C SER A 339 -8.47 -10.77 10.03
N ASN A 340 -8.30 -11.43 11.19
CA ASN A 340 -7.77 -12.80 11.25
C ASN A 340 -6.38 -12.96 10.59
N TYR A 341 -5.58 -11.90 10.61
CA TYR A 341 -4.18 -11.88 10.21
C TYR A 341 -3.31 -12.18 11.44
N SER A 342 -2.51 -13.09 11.42
CA SER A 342 -1.43 -13.49 12.33
C SER A 342 -1.32 -15.01 12.42
N LEU A 343 -0.14 -15.49 12.80
CA LEU A 343 0.14 -16.92 12.99
C LEU A 343 -0.47 -17.42 14.31
N GLN A 344 -1.82 -17.49 14.33
CA GLN A 344 -2.60 -17.90 15.50
C GLN A 344 -3.71 -18.87 15.11
N ILE A 345 -4.12 -19.74 16.03
CA ILE A 345 -5.23 -20.67 15.84
C ILE A 345 -6.51 -19.89 15.49
N ASN A 346 -7.27 -20.38 14.54
CA ASN A 346 -8.49 -19.82 13.94
C ASN A 346 -8.26 -18.64 12.95
N ASN A 347 -7.04 -18.17 12.77
CA ASN A 347 -6.73 -17.19 11.74
C ASN A 347 -6.60 -17.80 10.35
N ASN A 348 -6.58 -16.95 9.33
CA ASN A 348 -6.40 -17.36 7.95
C ASN A 348 -5.03 -18.00 7.75
N ALA A 349 -4.98 -19.13 7.06
CA ALA A 349 -3.73 -19.78 6.71
C ALA A 349 -3.15 -19.20 5.41
N ASN A 350 -2.73 -17.93 5.46
CA ASN A 350 -1.98 -17.23 4.44
C ASN A 350 -0.53 -17.09 4.92
N LEU A 351 0.34 -17.97 4.45
CA LEU A 351 1.68 -18.16 5.01
C LEU A 351 2.73 -18.16 3.92
N VAL A 352 3.95 -17.76 4.28
CA VAL A 352 5.16 -17.93 3.47
C VAL A 352 6.18 -18.78 4.21
N ILE A 353 6.83 -19.68 3.47
CA ILE A 353 7.94 -20.50 3.95
C ILE A 353 9.18 -20.03 3.20
N HIS A 354 10.11 -19.44 3.92
CA HIS A 354 11.36 -18.93 3.37
C HIS A 354 12.36 -20.05 3.10
N ASN A 355 13.45 -19.72 2.42
CA ASN A 355 14.61 -20.58 2.23
C ASN A 355 15.74 -20.30 3.24
N VAL A 356 15.45 -19.50 4.26
CA VAL A 356 16.37 -19.03 5.29
C VAL A 356 15.74 -19.11 6.68
N PRO A 357 16.53 -19.26 7.76
CA PRO A 357 15.98 -19.48 9.10
C PRO A 357 15.58 -18.21 9.86
N THR A 358 15.95 -17.02 9.41
CA THR A 358 15.74 -15.77 10.18
C THR A 358 15.16 -14.64 9.35
N VAL A 359 14.45 -13.73 10.01
CA VAL A 359 13.92 -12.48 9.42
C VAL A 359 15.04 -11.64 8.80
N ARG A 360 16.19 -11.54 9.47
CA ARG A 360 17.35 -10.81 8.96
C ARG A 360 17.82 -11.35 7.61
N GLU A 361 17.95 -12.66 7.49
CA GLU A 361 18.36 -13.29 6.23
C GLU A 361 17.25 -13.19 5.17
N ALA A 362 15.98 -13.26 5.56
CA ALA A 362 14.87 -13.05 4.64
C ALA A 362 14.94 -11.66 3.98
N ILE A 363 15.14 -10.60 4.76
CA ILE A 363 15.34 -9.24 4.23
C ILE A 363 16.66 -9.14 3.44
N GLN A 364 17.77 -9.68 3.98
CA GLN A 364 19.09 -9.60 3.35
C GLN A 364 19.13 -10.17 1.94
N TYR A 365 18.52 -11.32 1.74
CA TYR A 365 18.50 -11.99 0.43
C TYR A 365 17.27 -11.64 -0.39
N HIS A 366 16.22 -11.13 0.21
CA HIS A 366 14.93 -10.76 -0.38
C HIS A 366 14.47 -11.72 -1.51
N ALA A 367 14.78 -13.00 -1.32
CA ALA A 367 14.46 -14.03 -2.28
C ALA A 367 12.97 -14.40 -2.23
N THR A 368 12.44 -14.81 -3.36
CA THR A 368 11.10 -15.40 -3.43
C THR A 368 10.97 -16.57 -2.43
N PRO A 369 9.90 -16.65 -1.63
CA PRO A 369 9.67 -17.76 -0.70
C PRO A 369 9.69 -19.12 -1.40
N THR A 370 10.14 -20.15 -0.69
CA THR A 370 10.13 -21.53 -1.20
C THR A 370 8.72 -22.03 -1.43
N TYR A 371 7.81 -21.71 -0.50
CA TYR A 371 6.40 -22.04 -0.61
C TYR A 371 5.54 -20.85 -0.18
N VAL A 372 4.42 -20.69 -0.85
CA VAL A 372 3.36 -19.75 -0.49
C VAL A 372 2.08 -20.55 -0.30
N ILE A 373 1.44 -20.34 0.84
CA ILE A 373 0.13 -20.92 1.18
C ILE A 373 -0.87 -19.77 1.20
N SER A 374 -1.90 -19.86 0.38
CA SER A 374 -2.99 -18.90 0.35
C SER A 374 -4.31 -19.60 0.63
N HIS A 375 -5.10 -19.04 1.55
CA HIS A 375 -6.39 -19.60 1.98
C HIS A 375 -6.28 -21.11 2.31
N GLY A 376 -5.14 -21.50 2.92
CA GLY A 376 -4.83 -22.86 3.31
C GLY A 376 -4.41 -23.81 2.17
N LYS A 377 -4.25 -23.29 0.96
CA LYS A 377 -3.82 -24.07 -0.22
C LYS A 377 -2.40 -23.68 -0.63
N LEU A 378 -1.58 -24.67 -0.91
CA LEU A 378 -0.25 -24.44 -1.48
C LEU A 378 -0.41 -23.87 -2.89
N LEU A 379 0.20 -22.70 -3.15
CA LEU A 379 0.28 -22.17 -4.50
C LEU A 379 1.37 -22.90 -5.29
N GLU A 380 1.02 -23.43 -6.45
CA GLU A 380 1.99 -24.01 -7.36
C GLU A 380 2.83 -22.89 -8.00
N ASN A 381 4.14 -22.95 -7.86
CA ASN A 381 5.07 -22.09 -8.60
C ASN A 381 5.06 -22.51 -10.09
N LYS A 382 4.09 -22.00 -10.86
CA LYS A 382 4.08 -22.14 -12.32
C LYS A 382 4.69 -20.91 -12.99
#